data_8f2f21a4cacbe96af74321e862ae43db
#
_entry.id   8f2f21a4cacbe96af74321e862ae43db
#
_cell.length_a   1.000
_cell.length_b   1.000
_cell.length_c   1.000
_cell.angle_alpha   90.00
_cell.angle_beta   90.00
_cell.angle_gamma   90.00
#
_symmetry.space_group_name_H-M   'P 1'
#
loop_
_entity.id
_entity.type
_entity.pdbx_description
1 polymer ?
#
loop_
_entity_poly.entity_id
_entity_poly.type
_entity_poly.pdbx_seq_one_letter_code
_entity_poly.pdbx_strand_id
1 'polypeptide(L)'
;MKEELLLVLDLGAHNNQQVAKVARLAKVYCEVMPVDLGLSGKGTKEAEKTLNEIVEKANPKGVIFIGEEEAQGRMAANGEAQSTGIIGVPVLHFGNQKSEGEIKKFLFEDCQFSGTWTIEAFIEDMVQQIRDQVGDKKVLCALSGGVDSSVCAALVHKAVGNQLTCMFVNHGLMRKDEPEQVAEIFGKQFNMNLISIDAVDRFLGKLEGVDEPEKKRKIIGEEFIRVFEDESAKLGQFDFLVQGTIYPDCIESLSITGTVIKSHHNVGGLPEKMNLKLCEPLRLLFKDEVRRVGRE
;
A
#
# COMPACT_ATOMS: atom_id res chain seq x y z
N MET A 1 -15.63 -4.27 5.27
CA MET A 1 -15.03 -3.23 4.37
C MET A 1 -15.31 -3.44 2.89
N LYS A 2 -15.38 -4.65 2.38
CA LYS A 2 -15.52 -4.93 0.93
C LYS A 2 -16.96 -4.88 0.37
N GLU A 3 -17.95 -4.60 1.17
CA GLU A 3 -19.35 -4.58 0.71
C GLU A 3 -19.68 -3.40 -0.22
N GLU A 4 -18.92 -2.29 -0.14
CA GLU A 4 -19.14 -1.11 -0.98
C GLU A 4 -17.81 -0.61 -1.55
N LEU A 5 -17.40 -1.12 -2.70
CA LEU A 5 -16.18 -0.73 -3.39
C LEU A 5 -16.48 0.27 -4.52
N LEU A 6 -15.79 1.39 -4.53
CA LEU A 6 -15.61 2.24 -5.70
C LEU A 6 -14.34 1.80 -6.44
N LEU A 7 -14.45 1.40 -7.68
CA LEU A 7 -13.30 1.11 -8.53
C LEU A 7 -12.93 2.33 -9.37
N VAL A 8 -11.69 2.78 -9.25
CA VAL A 8 -11.14 3.88 -10.04
C VAL A 8 -10.17 3.31 -11.06
N LEU A 9 -10.51 3.39 -12.34
CA LEU A 9 -9.70 2.89 -13.45
C LEU A 9 -8.89 4.04 -14.05
N ASP A 10 -7.57 3.96 -13.91
CA ASP A 10 -6.63 4.98 -14.36
C ASP A 10 -6.10 4.62 -15.76
N LEU A 11 -6.43 5.46 -16.72
CA LEU A 11 -6.00 5.38 -18.13
C LEU A 11 -4.73 6.21 -18.42
N GLY A 12 -3.89 6.44 -17.42
CA GLY A 12 -2.65 7.20 -17.53
C GLY A 12 -2.77 8.68 -17.13
N ALA A 13 -3.72 9.03 -16.27
CA ALA A 13 -3.89 10.39 -15.77
C ALA A 13 -2.90 10.74 -14.64
N HIS A 14 -2.46 12.01 -14.61
CA HIS A 14 -1.61 12.51 -13.53
C HIS A 14 -2.35 12.72 -12.19
N ASN A 15 -3.70 12.67 -12.17
CA ASN A 15 -4.54 13.05 -11.03
C ASN A 15 -5.31 11.87 -10.38
N ASN A 16 -4.85 10.64 -10.56
CA ASN A 16 -5.50 9.44 -10.04
C ASN A 16 -5.72 9.46 -8.52
N GLN A 17 -4.76 10.01 -7.76
CA GLN A 17 -4.85 10.11 -6.30
C GLN A 17 -5.90 11.12 -5.82
N GLN A 18 -6.24 12.14 -6.61
CA GLN A 18 -7.22 13.15 -6.22
C GLN A 18 -8.64 12.57 -6.11
N VAL A 19 -9.08 11.80 -7.09
CA VAL A 19 -10.38 11.14 -7.08
C VAL A 19 -10.51 10.19 -5.89
N ALA A 20 -9.46 9.39 -5.65
CA ALA A 20 -9.43 8.49 -4.53
C ALA A 20 -9.51 9.23 -3.18
N LYS A 21 -8.79 10.34 -3.02
CA LYS A 21 -8.86 11.18 -1.81
C LYS A 21 -10.26 11.75 -1.59
N VAL A 22 -10.92 12.23 -2.64
CA VAL A 22 -12.31 12.74 -2.53
C VAL A 22 -13.26 11.65 -2.08
N ALA A 23 -13.16 10.45 -2.65
CA ALA A 23 -13.97 9.28 -2.24
C ALA A 23 -13.73 8.93 -0.77
N ARG A 24 -12.45 8.86 -0.34
CA ARG A 24 -12.07 8.56 1.05
C ARG A 24 -12.54 9.62 2.05
N LEU A 25 -12.46 10.90 1.67
CA LEU A 25 -13.02 12.00 2.49
C LEU A 25 -14.54 11.92 2.59
N ALA A 26 -15.21 11.41 1.56
CA ALA A 26 -16.63 11.12 1.56
C ALA A 26 -16.99 9.79 2.27
N LYS A 27 -16.02 9.15 2.94
CA LYS A 27 -16.14 7.86 3.66
C LYS A 27 -16.54 6.69 2.75
N VAL A 28 -16.07 6.73 1.50
CA VAL A 28 -16.25 5.64 0.53
C VAL A 28 -14.91 4.95 0.30
N TYR A 29 -14.90 3.63 0.48
CA TYR A 29 -13.72 2.83 0.16
C TYR A 29 -13.51 2.79 -1.35
N CYS A 30 -12.27 3.00 -1.80
CA CYS A 30 -11.95 2.94 -3.21
C CYS A 30 -10.61 2.24 -3.47
N GLU A 31 -10.51 1.60 -4.62
CA GLU A 31 -9.28 1.05 -5.17
C GLU A 31 -8.97 1.72 -6.51
N VAL A 32 -7.72 2.12 -6.72
CA VAL A 32 -7.24 2.67 -8.00
C VAL A 32 -6.46 1.60 -8.72
N MET A 33 -6.82 1.34 -9.97
CA MET A 33 -6.17 0.34 -10.79
C MET A 33 -5.73 0.98 -12.12
N PRO A 34 -4.43 0.99 -12.44
CA PRO A 34 -3.98 1.40 -13.76
C PRO A 34 -4.44 0.35 -14.78
N VAL A 35 -5.01 0.81 -15.88
CA VAL A 35 -5.50 -0.05 -16.94
C VAL A 35 -4.90 0.37 -18.27
N ASP A 36 -4.17 -0.54 -18.91
CA ASP A 36 -3.78 -0.39 -20.30
C ASP A 36 -4.83 -1.05 -21.19
N LEU A 37 -5.66 -0.24 -21.81
CA LEU A 37 -6.65 -0.70 -22.77
C LEU A 37 -6.06 -1.01 -24.14
N GLY A 38 -4.72 -0.97 -24.27
CA GLY A 38 -4.04 -1.25 -25.53
C GLY A 38 -4.43 -0.26 -26.64
N LEU A 39 -4.61 1.01 -26.29
CA LEU A 39 -5.00 2.09 -27.22
C LEU A 39 -4.05 2.23 -28.44
N SER A 40 -2.93 1.53 -28.41
CA SER A 40 -1.94 1.45 -29.50
C SER A 40 -2.09 0.25 -30.43
N GLY A 41 -3.14 -0.61 -30.32
CA GLY A 41 -3.25 -1.72 -31.26
C GLY A 41 -4.25 -2.83 -30.98
N LYS A 42 -4.86 -2.90 -29.81
CA LYS A 42 -5.89 -3.90 -29.51
C LYS A 42 -7.27 -3.39 -29.90
N GLY A 43 -8.10 -4.25 -30.51
CA GLY A 43 -9.45 -3.89 -30.90
C GLY A 43 -10.34 -3.59 -29.69
N THR A 44 -11.32 -2.69 -29.84
CA THR A 44 -12.25 -2.25 -28.78
C THR A 44 -12.92 -3.41 -28.02
N LYS A 45 -13.24 -4.50 -28.69
CA LYS A 45 -13.85 -5.70 -28.07
C LYS A 45 -12.95 -6.41 -27.05
N GLU A 46 -11.63 -6.42 -27.24
CA GLU A 46 -10.69 -7.06 -26.32
C GLU A 46 -10.49 -6.19 -25.06
N ALA A 47 -10.49 -4.87 -25.24
CA ALA A 47 -10.48 -3.91 -24.13
C ALA A 47 -11.75 -4.01 -23.27
N GLU A 48 -12.93 -4.07 -23.90
CA GLU A 48 -14.22 -4.27 -23.22
C GLU A 48 -14.26 -5.58 -22.42
N LYS A 49 -13.76 -6.67 -23.01
CA LYS A 49 -13.68 -7.96 -22.32
C LYS A 49 -12.79 -7.88 -21.08
N THR A 50 -11.61 -7.29 -21.18
CA THR A 50 -10.68 -7.09 -20.07
C THR A 50 -11.30 -6.25 -18.95
N LEU A 51 -12.02 -5.17 -19.30
CA LEU A 51 -12.71 -4.32 -18.32
C LEU A 51 -13.81 -5.08 -17.60
N ASN A 52 -14.63 -5.84 -18.31
CA ASN A 52 -15.69 -6.64 -17.70
C ASN A 52 -15.12 -7.71 -16.75
N GLU A 53 -14.04 -8.40 -17.12
CA GLU A 53 -13.35 -9.35 -16.24
C GLU A 53 -12.83 -8.68 -14.95
N ILE A 54 -12.27 -7.46 -15.06
CA ILE A 54 -11.82 -6.67 -13.90
C ILE A 54 -13.02 -6.31 -13.01
N VAL A 55 -14.10 -5.80 -13.58
CA VAL A 55 -15.29 -5.36 -12.85
C VAL A 55 -16.02 -6.56 -12.21
N GLU A 56 -16.19 -7.67 -12.92
CA GLU A 56 -16.78 -8.90 -12.37
C GLU A 56 -15.98 -9.42 -11.17
N LYS A 57 -14.64 -9.43 -11.27
CA LYS A 57 -13.77 -9.88 -10.18
C LYS A 57 -13.78 -8.94 -8.99
N ALA A 58 -13.78 -7.65 -9.22
CA ALA A 58 -13.77 -6.62 -8.16
C ALA A 58 -15.16 -6.45 -7.52
N ASN A 59 -16.23 -6.70 -8.27
CA ASN A 59 -17.63 -6.50 -7.88
C ASN A 59 -17.90 -5.12 -7.25
N PRO A 60 -17.55 -4.01 -7.94
CA PRO A 60 -17.68 -2.67 -7.40
C PRO A 60 -19.12 -2.20 -7.44
N LYS A 61 -19.48 -1.27 -6.55
CA LYS A 61 -20.77 -0.58 -6.55
C LYS A 61 -20.82 0.58 -7.55
N GLY A 62 -19.65 1.06 -7.99
CA GLY A 62 -19.50 2.06 -9.03
C GLY A 62 -18.09 2.09 -9.60
N VAL A 63 -17.93 2.62 -10.80
CA VAL A 63 -16.66 2.73 -11.51
C VAL A 63 -16.41 4.18 -11.93
N ILE A 64 -15.21 4.70 -11.68
CA ILE A 64 -14.76 5.99 -12.21
C ILE A 64 -13.58 5.76 -13.14
N PHE A 65 -13.67 6.22 -14.38
CA PHE A 65 -12.55 6.31 -15.30
C PHE A 65 -11.85 7.65 -15.17
N ILE A 66 -10.52 7.63 -15.06
CA ILE A 66 -9.68 8.83 -15.05
C ILE A 66 -8.71 8.75 -16.23
N GLY A 67 -8.67 9.77 -17.08
CA GLY A 67 -7.76 9.83 -18.21
C GLY A 67 -7.95 11.07 -19.05
N GLU A 68 -7.10 11.26 -20.05
CA GLU A 68 -7.26 12.34 -21.03
C GLU A 68 -8.50 12.12 -21.90
N GLU A 69 -9.11 13.21 -22.37
CA GLU A 69 -10.34 13.18 -23.19
C GLU A 69 -10.21 12.31 -24.43
N GLU A 70 -9.02 12.22 -25.02
CA GLU A 70 -8.77 11.34 -26.18
C GLU A 70 -8.87 9.84 -25.82
N ALA A 71 -8.41 9.44 -24.65
CA ALA A 71 -8.53 8.07 -24.18
C ALA A 71 -9.99 7.73 -23.84
N GLN A 72 -10.71 8.69 -23.25
CA GLN A 72 -12.14 8.56 -22.94
C GLN A 72 -13.01 8.62 -24.20
N GLY A 73 -12.70 9.50 -25.16
CA GLY A 73 -13.42 9.66 -26.43
C GLY A 73 -13.35 8.41 -27.32
N ARG A 74 -12.27 7.64 -27.26
CA ARG A 74 -12.16 6.37 -27.98
C ARG A 74 -13.06 5.27 -27.40
N MET A 75 -13.38 5.33 -26.12
CA MET A 75 -14.35 4.43 -25.48
C MET A 75 -15.79 4.85 -25.78
N ALA A 76 -16.04 6.16 -25.96
CA ALA A 76 -17.36 6.71 -26.28
C ALA A 76 -17.69 6.74 -27.80
N ALA A 77 -16.70 6.53 -28.66
CA ALA A 77 -16.83 6.70 -30.12
C ALA A 77 -17.76 5.68 -30.83
N ASN A 78 -18.33 4.72 -30.12
CA ASN A 78 -19.33 3.79 -30.67
C ASN A 78 -20.79 4.27 -30.54
N GLY A 79 -21.03 5.57 -30.41
CA GLY A 79 -22.30 6.18 -30.80
C GLY A 79 -23.40 6.26 -29.75
N GLU A 80 -23.20 5.83 -28.51
CA GLU A 80 -24.12 6.06 -27.41
C GLU A 80 -23.35 6.56 -26.16
N ALA A 81 -23.59 7.79 -25.78
CA ALA A 81 -22.86 8.54 -24.75
C ALA A 81 -22.99 7.99 -23.29
N GLN A 82 -23.43 6.74 -23.13
CA GLN A 82 -23.68 6.12 -21.81
C GLN A 82 -23.26 4.65 -21.68
N SER A 83 -22.78 3.96 -22.72
CA SER A 83 -22.39 2.55 -22.56
C SER A 83 -20.87 2.35 -22.75
N THR A 84 -20.15 2.28 -21.66
CA THR A 84 -18.73 1.86 -21.63
C THR A 84 -18.55 0.36 -21.86
N GLY A 85 -19.58 -0.37 -22.29
CA GLY A 85 -19.56 -1.84 -22.36
C GLY A 85 -19.51 -2.54 -21.00
N ILE A 86 -19.42 -1.79 -19.89
CA ILE A 86 -19.48 -2.35 -18.54
C ILE A 86 -20.93 -2.56 -18.15
N ILE A 87 -21.31 -3.81 -17.91
CA ILE A 87 -22.68 -4.20 -17.66
C ILE A 87 -22.94 -4.16 -16.13
N GLY A 88 -23.98 -3.45 -15.72
CA GLY A 88 -24.61 -3.62 -14.41
C GLY A 88 -24.12 -2.71 -13.27
N VAL A 89 -23.19 -1.78 -13.50
CA VAL A 89 -22.73 -0.83 -12.48
C VAL A 89 -22.72 0.61 -13.02
N PRO A 90 -23.03 1.64 -12.19
CA PRO A 90 -22.87 3.04 -12.57
C PRO A 90 -21.43 3.39 -12.94
N VAL A 91 -21.26 4.20 -13.97
CA VAL A 91 -19.94 4.61 -14.48
C VAL A 91 -19.87 6.13 -14.60
N LEU A 92 -18.76 6.70 -14.12
CA LEU A 92 -18.44 8.11 -14.28
C LEU A 92 -17.11 8.25 -15.04
N HIS A 93 -17.10 9.07 -16.10
CA HIS A 93 -15.87 9.50 -16.76
C HIS A 93 -15.41 10.82 -16.14
N PHE A 94 -14.27 10.82 -15.47
CA PHE A 94 -13.72 11.98 -14.79
C PHE A 94 -12.54 12.55 -15.60
N GLY A 95 -12.79 13.69 -16.28
CA GLY A 95 -11.78 14.46 -17.01
C GLY A 95 -11.33 15.71 -16.23
N ASN A 96 -10.40 16.46 -16.80
CA ASN A 96 -9.75 17.62 -16.17
C ASN A 96 -10.68 18.78 -15.77
N GLN A 97 -11.92 18.81 -16.25
CA GLN A 97 -12.89 19.89 -16.00
C GLN A 97 -13.93 19.54 -14.92
N LYS A 98 -13.95 18.32 -14.40
CA LYS A 98 -14.95 17.88 -13.43
C LYS A 98 -14.60 18.25 -12.00
N SER A 99 -15.60 18.62 -11.22
CA SER A 99 -15.46 19.09 -9.84
C SER A 99 -15.59 17.95 -8.82
N GLU A 100 -15.09 18.18 -7.59
CA GLU A 100 -15.32 17.27 -6.45
C GLU A 100 -16.82 17.05 -6.17
N GLY A 101 -17.67 18.03 -6.47
CA GLY A 101 -19.12 17.95 -6.32
C GLY A 101 -19.74 16.88 -7.22
N GLU A 102 -19.24 16.71 -8.45
CA GLU A 102 -19.70 15.67 -9.36
C GLU A 102 -19.30 14.26 -8.88
N ILE A 103 -18.11 14.12 -8.30
CA ILE A 103 -17.72 12.86 -7.68
C ILE A 103 -18.67 12.51 -6.53
N LYS A 104 -18.95 13.45 -5.63
CA LYS A 104 -19.86 13.24 -4.49
C LYS A 104 -21.29 12.91 -4.95
N LYS A 105 -21.78 13.62 -5.97
CA LYS A 105 -23.07 13.32 -6.58
C LYS A 105 -23.12 11.89 -7.12
N PHE A 106 -22.13 11.50 -7.91
CA PHE A 106 -22.01 10.14 -8.43
C PHE A 106 -22.00 9.10 -7.32
N LEU A 107 -21.21 9.32 -6.26
CA LEU A 107 -21.10 8.38 -5.13
C LEU A 107 -22.44 8.17 -4.43
N PHE A 108 -23.17 9.23 -4.12
CA PHE A 108 -24.34 9.15 -3.25
C PHE A 108 -25.67 9.09 -3.99
N GLU A 109 -25.81 9.72 -5.17
CA GLU A 109 -27.04 9.72 -5.94
C GLU A 109 -27.08 8.55 -6.94
N ASP A 110 -26.01 8.35 -7.72
CA ASP A 110 -26.00 7.34 -8.78
C ASP A 110 -25.62 5.95 -8.24
N CYS A 111 -24.57 5.86 -7.41
CA CYS A 111 -24.10 4.58 -6.84
C CYS A 111 -24.71 4.25 -5.49
N GLN A 112 -25.32 5.20 -4.78
CA GLN A 112 -25.97 5.02 -3.47
C GLN A 112 -25.03 4.43 -2.41
N PHE A 113 -23.77 4.88 -2.36
CA PHE A 113 -22.85 4.50 -1.30
C PHE A 113 -23.33 4.95 0.07
N SER A 114 -23.17 4.13 1.09
CA SER A 114 -23.59 4.45 2.47
C SER A 114 -22.61 5.34 3.24
N GLY A 115 -21.37 5.48 2.77
CA GLY A 115 -20.35 6.31 3.41
C GLY A 115 -19.89 5.78 4.78
N THR A 116 -19.67 4.50 4.88
CA THR A 116 -19.34 3.80 6.15
C THR A 116 -17.85 3.58 6.37
N TRP A 117 -17.00 3.88 5.40
CA TRP A 117 -15.55 3.72 5.57
C TRP A 117 -15.01 4.75 6.56
N THR A 118 -14.40 4.29 7.66
CA THR A 118 -13.73 5.10 8.67
C THR A 118 -12.41 4.47 9.08
N ILE A 119 -11.54 5.24 9.75
CA ILE A 119 -10.25 4.73 10.25
C ILE A 119 -10.47 3.67 11.33
N GLU A 120 -11.45 3.87 12.20
CA GLU A 120 -11.79 2.93 13.28
C GLU A 120 -12.25 1.59 12.69
N ALA A 121 -13.19 1.62 11.73
CA ALA A 121 -13.64 0.41 11.03
C ALA A 121 -12.50 -0.28 10.29
N PHE A 122 -11.60 0.50 9.65
CA PHE A 122 -10.40 -0.06 9.04
C PHE A 122 -9.51 -0.78 10.05
N ILE A 123 -9.25 -0.17 11.23
CA ILE A 123 -8.41 -0.78 12.27
C ILE A 123 -9.01 -2.10 12.74
N GLU A 124 -10.31 -2.14 13.03
CA GLU A 124 -11.01 -3.36 13.48
C GLU A 124 -10.92 -4.48 12.44
N ASP A 125 -11.25 -4.18 11.19
CA ASP A 125 -11.19 -5.14 10.09
C ASP A 125 -9.76 -5.62 9.83
N MET A 126 -8.78 -4.72 9.84
CA MET A 126 -7.38 -5.07 9.58
C MET A 126 -6.82 -5.96 10.70
N VAL A 127 -7.13 -5.66 11.95
CA VAL A 127 -6.75 -6.50 13.09
C VAL A 127 -7.33 -7.91 12.94
N GLN A 128 -8.59 -8.04 12.51
CA GLN A 128 -9.19 -9.34 12.27
C GLN A 128 -8.53 -10.07 11.08
N GLN A 129 -8.28 -9.37 9.97
CA GLN A 129 -7.59 -9.95 8.81
C GLN A 129 -6.19 -10.46 9.16
N ILE A 130 -5.43 -9.70 9.97
CA ILE A 130 -4.10 -10.13 10.43
C ILE A 130 -4.22 -11.39 11.28
N ARG A 131 -5.18 -11.47 12.21
CA ARG A 131 -5.42 -12.67 13.03
C ARG A 131 -5.71 -13.90 12.17
N ASP A 132 -6.58 -13.75 11.18
CA ASP A 132 -6.97 -14.84 10.28
C ASP A 132 -5.80 -15.28 9.39
N GLN A 133 -4.98 -14.32 8.94
CA GLN A 133 -3.81 -14.59 8.11
C GLN A 133 -2.69 -15.29 8.88
N VAL A 134 -2.40 -14.82 10.07
CA VAL A 134 -1.25 -15.26 10.89
C VAL A 134 -1.58 -16.54 11.64
N GLY A 135 -2.78 -16.67 12.20
CA GLY A 135 -3.16 -17.80 13.05
C GLY A 135 -2.25 -17.91 14.27
N ASP A 136 -1.63 -19.07 14.47
CA ASP A 136 -0.70 -19.39 15.56
C ASP A 136 0.78 -19.17 15.22
N LYS A 137 1.06 -18.60 14.05
CA LYS A 137 2.43 -18.48 13.52
C LYS A 137 3.17 -17.26 14.04
N LYS A 138 4.51 -17.28 13.86
CA LYS A 138 5.40 -16.19 14.29
C LYS A 138 5.60 -15.14 13.22
N VAL A 139 5.60 -13.89 13.64
CA VAL A 139 5.70 -12.71 12.77
C VAL A 139 6.94 -11.90 13.13
N LEU A 140 7.71 -11.51 12.13
CA LEU A 140 8.88 -10.65 12.25
C LEU A 140 8.57 -9.28 11.66
N CYS A 141 8.96 -8.20 12.34
CA CYS A 141 8.83 -6.83 11.87
C CYS A 141 10.17 -6.11 11.94
N ALA A 142 10.65 -5.58 10.81
CA ALA A 142 11.76 -4.64 10.79
C ALA A 142 11.26 -3.25 11.15
N LEU A 143 11.63 -2.76 12.33
CA LEU A 143 11.23 -1.44 12.82
C LEU A 143 12.28 -0.41 12.40
N SER A 144 11.94 0.52 11.52
CA SER A 144 12.87 1.53 11.00
C SER A 144 12.83 2.86 11.77
N GLY A 145 11.97 2.99 12.80
CA GLY A 145 11.69 4.26 13.46
C GLY A 145 10.75 5.18 12.67
N GLY A 146 10.45 4.86 11.41
CA GLY A 146 9.51 5.61 10.56
C GLY A 146 8.05 5.35 10.91
N VAL A 147 7.17 6.29 10.55
CA VAL A 147 5.71 6.20 10.86
C VAL A 147 5.09 4.90 10.34
N ASP A 148 5.42 4.49 9.11
CA ASP A 148 4.77 3.32 8.49
C ASP A 148 5.11 2.02 9.22
N SER A 149 6.41 1.78 9.48
CA SER A 149 6.83 0.61 10.25
C SER A 149 6.26 0.59 11.67
N SER A 150 6.14 1.77 12.29
CA SER A 150 5.57 1.94 13.62
C SER A 150 4.09 1.57 13.66
N VAL A 151 3.30 2.09 12.72
CA VAL A 151 1.87 1.80 12.61
C VAL A 151 1.63 0.33 12.26
N CYS A 152 2.44 -0.24 11.35
CA CYS A 152 2.40 -1.67 11.07
C CYS A 152 2.63 -2.51 12.33
N ALA A 153 3.69 -2.22 13.07
CA ALA A 153 4.03 -2.95 14.30
C ALA A 153 2.88 -2.85 15.32
N ALA A 154 2.29 -1.66 15.50
CA ALA A 154 1.16 -1.46 16.41
C ALA A 154 -0.08 -2.26 16.01
N LEU A 155 -0.47 -2.24 14.72
CA LEU A 155 -1.60 -3.02 14.21
C LEU A 155 -1.38 -4.54 14.38
N VAL A 156 -0.19 -5.02 14.01
CA VAL A 156 0.14 -6.45 14.12
C VAL A 156 0.21 -6.86 15.59
N HIS A 157 0.80 -6.03 16.46
CA HIS A 157 0.83 -6.31 17.89
C HIS A 157 -0.58 -6.35 18.50
N LYS A 158 -1.46 -5.43 18.13
CA LYS A 158 -2.89 -5.43 18.54
C LYS A 158 -3.62 -6.71 18.06
N ALA A 159 -3.21 -7.26 16.91
CA ALA A 159 -3.82 -8.47 16.36
C ALA A 159 -3.31 -9.75 17.03
N VAL A 160 -1.99 -9.94 17.14
CA VAL A 160 -1.36 -11.23 17.48
C VAL A 160 -0.46 -11.17 18.73
N GLY A 161 -0.30 -10.01 19.34
CA GLY A 161 0.43 -9.86 20.61
C GLY A 161 1.86 -10.38 20.54
N ASN A 162 2.21 -11.30 21.44
CA ASN A 162 3.57 -11.84 21.60
C ASN A 162 4.06 -12.73 20.45
N GLN A 163 3.22 -13.05 19.46
CA GLN A 163 3.67 -13.74 18.24
C GLN A 163 4.52 -12.79 17.35
N LEU A 164 4.38 -11.47 17.55
CA LEU A 164 5.19 -10.45 16.88
C LEU A 164 6.53 -10.27 17.60
N THR A 165 7.63 -10.36 16.83
CA THR A 165 8.95 -9.90 17.23
C THR A 165 9.34 -8.72 16.37
N CYS A 166 9.67 -7.59 17.00
CA CYS A 166 10.18 -6.39 16.33
C CYS A 166 11.71 -6.36 16.42
N MET A 167 12.38 -6.11 15.31
CA MET A 167 13.82 -5.89 15.23
C MET A 167 14.10 -4.44 14.85
N PHE A 168 14.83 -3.74 15.69
CA PHE A 168 15.31 -2.39 15.43
C PHE A 168 16.83 -2.40 15.28
N VAL A 169 17.33 -1.90 14.15
CA VAL A 169 18.77 -1.84 13.84
C VAL A 169 19.25 -0.40 13.97
N ASN A 170 20.07 -0.13 14.99
CA ASN A 170 20.80 1.13 15.09
C ASN A 170 22.03 1.07 14.20
N HIS A 171 21.97 1.78 13.08
CA HIS A 171 23.06 1.86 12.09
C HIS A 171 23.93 3.12 12.22
N GLY A 172 23.74 3.92 13.28
CA GLY A 172 24.53 5.13 13.53
C GLY A 172 24.17 6.35 12.67
N LEU A 173 23.22 6.23 11.74
CA LEU A 173 22.76 7.32 10.87
C LEU A 173 21.34 7.77 11.23
N MET A 174 20.91 7.46 12.46
CA MET A 174 19.62 7.82 13.01
C MET A 174 19.61 9.30 13.45
N ARG A 175 18.40 9.84 13.66
CA ARG A 175 18.26 11.14 14.32
C ARG A 175 18.71 11.04 15.77
N LYS A 176 19.06 12.19 16.34
CA LYS A 176 19.40 12.26 17.75
C LYS A 176 18.30 11.67 18.63
N ASP A 177 18.67 10.84 19.58
CA ASP A 177 17.81 10.18 20.57
C ASP A 177 16.71 9.27 19.96
N GLU A 178 16.75 8.97 18.65
CA GLU A 178 15.75 8.11 17.98
C GLU A 178 15.83 6.65 18.45
N PRO A 179 17.02 6.03 18.62
CA PRO A 179 17.13 4.67 19.15
C PRO A 179 16.52 4.52 20.54
N GLU A 180 16.77 5.49 21.44
CA GLU A 180 16.22 5.50 22.80
C GLU A 180 14.71 5.68 22.79
N GLN A 181 14.18 6.54 21.92
CA GLN A 181 12.74 6.75 21.76
C GLN A 181 12.05 5.47 21.25
N VAL A 182 12.63 4.77 20.28
CA VAL A 182 12.09 3.50 19.78
C VAL A 182 12.05 2.46 20.90
N ALA A 183 13.14 2.33 21.67
CA ALA A 183 13.19 1.38 22.78
C ALA A 183 12.17 1.72 23.89
N GLU A 184 12.00 2.99 24.20
CA GLU A 184 11.03 3.45 25.20
C GLU A 184 9.59 3.21 24.76
N ILE A 185 9.24 3.61 23.55
CA ILE A 185 7.87 3.52 23.03
C ILE A 185 7.49 2.05 22.81
N PHE A 186 8.24 1.33 22.01
CA PHE A 186 7.84 -0.02 21.58
C PHE A 186 8.18 -1.09 22.64
N GLY A 187 9.33 -0.97 23.29
CA GLY A 187 9.75 -1.93 24.30
C GLY A 187 9.01 -1.76 25.62
N LYS A 188 8.83 -0.51 26.12
CA LYS A 188 8.23 -0.29 27.45
C LYS A 188 6.76 0.10 27.40
N GLN A 189 6.38 1.12 26.58
CA GLN A 189 4.99 1.59 26.57
C GLN A 189 4.05 0.60 25.90
N PHE A 190 4.42 0.06 24.74
CA PHE A 190 3.64 -0.95 24.03
C PHE A 190 3.92 -2.38 24.50
N ASN A 191 4.96 -2.60 25.31
CA ASN A 191 5.38 -3.92 25.79
C ASN A 191 5.53 -4.95 24.67
N MET A 192 6.08 -4.53 23.53
CA MET A 192 6.34 -5.41 22.39
C MET A 192 7.62 -6.21 22.62
N ASN A 193 7.71 -7.41 22.04
CA ASN A 193 8.96 -8.15 21.98
C ASN A 193 9.92 -7.44 21.01
N LEU A 194 10.69 -6.48 21.53
CA LEU A 194 11.62 -5.63 20.79
C LEU A 194 13.06 -6.07 21.01
N ILE A 195 13.74 -6.34 19.89
CA ILE A 195 15.18 -6.63 19.84
C ILE A 195 15.88 -5.45 19.22
N SER A 196 16.71 -4.78 20.00
CA SER A 196 17.53 -3.66 19.55
C SER A 196 18.94 -4.18 19.22
N ILE A 197 19.39 -3.92 18.02
CA ILE A 197 20.67 -4.37 17.49
C ILE A 197 21.54 -3.14 17.30
N ASP A 198 22.68 -3.09 17.98
CA ASP A 198 23.71 -2.09 17.72
C ASP A 198 24.62 -2.56 16.60
N ALA A 199 24.52 -1.89 15.47
CA ALA A 199 25.31 -2.16 14.27
C ALA A 199 26.10 -0.93 13.79
N VAL A 200 26.28 0.09 14.66
CA VAL A 200 26.90 1.37 14.33
C VAL A 200 28.25 1.17 13.66
N ASP A 201 29.17 0.45 14.30
CA ASP A 201 30.53 0.22 13.78
C ASP A 201 30.52 -0.53 12.46
N ARG A 202 29.58 -1.47 12.30
CA ARG A 202 29.40 -2.28 11.08
C ARG A 202 29.03 -1.44 9.87
N PHE A 203 28.09 -0.50 10.05
CA PHE A 203 27.66 0.42 8.98
C PHE A 203 28.69 1.50 8.71
N LEU A 204 29.18 2.17 9.74
CA LEU A 204 30.13 3.28 9.56
C LEU A 204 31.44 2.81 8.94
N GLY A 205 31.94 1.63 9.34
CA GLY A 205 33.14 1.05 8.73
C GLY A 205 33.00 0.76 7.23
N LYS A 206 31.80 0.37 6.76
CA LYS A 206 31.54 0.18 5.31
C LYS A 206 31.35 1.47 4.53
N LEU A 207 31.00 2.54 5.20
CA LEU A 207 30.80 3.86 4.60
C LEU A 207 32.05 4.72 4.59
N GLU A 208 33.12 4.27 5.25
CA GLU A 208 34.40 4.99 5.29
C GLU A 208 34.95 5.19 3.87
N GLY A 209 35.28 6.46 3.53
CA GLY A 209 35.79 6.83 2.21
C GLY A 209 34.77 6.76 1.06
N VAL A 210 33.50 6.58 1.34
CA VAL A 210 32.43 6.58 0.32
C VAL A 210 31.77 7.94 0.27
N ASP A 211 31.95 8.70 -0.81
CA ASP A 211 31.39 10.05 -0.96
C ASP A 211 30.09 10.08 -1.78
N GLU A 212 29.94 9.18 -2.73
CA GLU A 212 28.82 9.14 -3.67
C GLU A 212 27.50 8.71 -2.99
N PRO A 213 26.42 9.54 -3.07
CA PRO A 213 25.16 9.27 -2.37
C PRO A 213 24.48 7.95 -2.75
N GLU A 214 24.47 7.60 -4.03
CA GLU A 214 23.85 6.34 -4.50
C GLU A 214 24.60 5.11 -3.99
N LYS A 215 25.94 5.19 -3.98
CA LYS A 215 26.79 4.13 -3.42
C LYS A 215 26.54 3.96 -1.91
N LYS A 216 26.39 5.08 -1.18
CA LYS A 216 26.00 5.02 0.25
C LYS A 216 24.68 4.33 0.47
N ARG A 217 23.65 4.69 -0.30
CA ARG A 217 22.32 4.05 -0.19
C ARG A 217 22.38 2.56 -0.44
N LYS A 218 23.11 2.14 -1.48
CA LYS A 218 23.27 0.72 -1.82
C LYS A 218 23.97 -0.04 -0.70
N ILE A 219 25.07 0.48 -0.16
CA ILE A 219 25.81 -0.13 0.95
C ILE A 219 24.91 -0.25 2.19
N ILE A 220 24.19 0.81 2.55
CA ILE A 220 23.30 0.80 3.72
C ILE A 220 22.20 -0.24 3.52
N GLY A 221 21.55 -0.28 2.36
CA GLY A 221 20.50 -1.24 2.07
C GLY A 221 20.98 -2.69 2.14
N GLU A 222 22.10 -3.01 1.47
CA GLU A 222 22.69 -4.35 1.49
C GLU A 222 23.09 -4.78 2.91
N GLU A 223 23.69 -3.86 3.68
CA GLU A 223 24.13 -4.17 5.03
C GLU A 223 22.96 -4.35 6.00
N PHE A 224 21.90 -3.57 5.83
CA PHE A 224 20.68 -3.72 6.61
C PHE A 224 20.09 -5.12 6.44
N ILE A 225 20.03 -5.60 5.20
CA ILE A 225 19.53 -6.96 4.91
C ILE A 225 20.41 -8.02 5.60
N ARG A 226 21.74 -7.90 5.51
CA ARG A 226 22.66 -8.85 6.12
C ARG A 226 22.53 -8.89 7.65
N VAL A 227 22.47 -7.70 8.29
CA VAL A 227 22.23 -7.64 9.74
C VAL A 227 20.90 -8.28 10.09
N PHE A 228 19.86 -8.00 9.32
CA PHE A 228 18.53 -8.53 9.56
C PHE A 228 18.50 -10.06 9.39
N GLU A 229 19.16 -10.62 8.36
CA GLU A 229 19.31 -12.07 8.16
C GLU A 229 20.09 -12.73 9.29
N ASP A 230 21.26 -12.17 9.63
CA ASP A 230 22.14 -12.70 10.69
C ASP A 230 21.43 -12.78 12.04
N GLU A 231 20.68 -11.72 12.39
CA GLU A 231 20.01 -11.64 13.68
C GLU A 231 18.71 -12.47 13.71
N SER A 232 17.92 -12.45 12.62
CA SER A 232 16.70 -13.28 12.55
C SER A 232 17.01 -14.78 12.64
N ALA A 233 18.12 -15.22 12.07
CA ALA A 233 18.55 -16.61 12.14
C ALA A 233 18.83 -17.10 13.59
N LYS A 234 19.23 -16.17 14.48
CA LYS A 234 19.46 -16.48 15.92
C LYS A 234 18.16 -16.62 16.73
N LEU A 235 17.06 -16.00 16.23
CA LEU A 235 15.78 -15.92 16.92
C LEU A 235 14.86 -17.11 16.64
N GLY A 236 15.25 -17.97 15.71
CA GLY A 236 14.48 -19.13 15.27
C GLY A 236 13.65 -18.86 14.01
N GLN A 237 12.68 -19.73 13.78
CA GLN A 237 11.90 -19.69 12.55
C GLN A 237 10.71 -18.73 12.68
N PHE A 238 10.55 -17.87 11.68
CA PHE A 238 9.37 -17.05 11.46
C PHE A 238 8.62 -17.51 10.21
N ASP A 239 7.33 -17.18 10.12
CA ASP A 239 6.47 -17.52 8.98
C ASP A 239 6.11 -16.27 8.17
N PHE A 240 6.04 -15.11 8.84
CA PHE A 240 5.62 -13.86 8.24
C PHE A 240 6.63 -12.74 8.48
N LEU A 241 6.75 -11.86 7.48
CA LEU A 241 7.47 -10.59 7.57
C LEU A 241 6.49 -9.43 7.38
N VAL A 242 6.48 -8.50 8.33
CA VAL A 242 5.69 -7.26 8.23
C VAL A 242 6.40 -6.28 7.32
N GLN A 243 5.65 -5.74 6.38
CA GLN A 243 6.13 -4.72 5.45
C GLN A 243 5.22 -3.50 5.46
N GLY A 244 5.83 -2.31 5.53
CA GLY A 244 5.12 -1.04 5.57
C GLY A 244 4.75 -0.49 4.20
N THR A 245 4.43 -1.34 3.23
CA THR A 245 3.92 -0.93 1.92
C THR A 245 2.63 -0.14 2.09
N ILE A 246 2.54 1.03 1.45
CA ILE A 246 1.35 1.86 1.43
C ILE A 246 0.74 1.90 0.02
N TYR A 247 -0.49 2.41 -0.09
CA TYR A 247 -1.24 2.37 -1.33
C TYR A 247 -0.56 3.07 -2.53
N PRO A 248 0.08 4.24 -2.39
CA PRO A 248 0.87 4.85 -3.47
C PRO A 248 1.98 3.94 -4.00
N ASP A 249 2.67 3.19 -3.14
CA ASP A 249 3.73 2.25 -3.54
C ASP A 249 3.17 1.15 -4.45
N CYS A 250 1.95 0.68 -4.15
CA CYS A 250 1.27 -0.32 -4.97
C CYS A 250 0.91 0.22 -6.36
N ILE A 251 0.38 1.45 -6.43
CA ILE A 251 -0.01 2.10 -7.69
C ILE A 251 1.22 2.37 -8.56
N GLU A 252 2.30 2.90 -7.97
CA GLU A 252 3.54 3.22 -8.68
C GLU A 252 4.30 1.96 -9.15
N SER A 253 4.09 0.82 -8.48
CA SER A 253 4.70 -0.47 -8.83
C SER A 253 3.99 -1.15 -10.00
N LEU A 254 2.75 -0.79 -10.30
CA LEU A 254 2.00 -1.33 -11.42
C LEU A 254 2.30 -0.51 -12.67
N SER A 255 2.87 -1.14 -13.69
CA SER A 255 2.95 -0.52 -15.01
C SER A 255 1.58 -0.45 -15.66
N ILE A 256 1.46 0.45 -16.65
CA ILE A 256 0.32 0.53 -17.55
C ILE A 256 0.02 -0.84 -18.22
N THR A 257 1.02 -1.72 -18.34
CA THR A 257 0.89 -3.08 -18.87
C THR A 257 0.56 -4.16 -17.83
N GLY A 258 0.33 -3.77 -16.56
CA GLY A 258 0.08 -4.73 -15.49
C GLY A 258 1.31 -5.53 -15.03
N THR A 259 2.47 -5.28 -15.64
CA THR A 259 3.75 -5.87 -15.18
C THR A 259 4.36 -5.02 -14.07
N VAL A 260 4.83 -5.67 -13.01
CA VAL A 260 5.52 -4.98 -11.90
C VAL A 260 6.82 -4.34 -12.42
N ILE A 261 6.85 -2.99 -12.55
CA ILE A 261 8.03 -2.26 -13.06
C ILE A 261 9.07 -1.99 -11.96
N LYS A 262 8.67 -1.86 -10.71
CA LYS A 262 9.58 -1.49 -9.62
C LYS A 262 9.44 -2.41 -8.42
N SER A 263 10.39 -3.32 -8.28
CA SER A 263 10.65 -4.04 -7.02
C SER A 263 11.39 -3.17 -5.98
N HIS A 264 11.54 -1.84 -6.22
CA HIS A 264 12.52 -1.01 -5.52
C HIS A 264 11.97 -0.27 -4.29
N HIS A 265 10.68 -0.36 -3.98
CA HIS A 265 10.13 0.18 -2.73
C HIS A 265 10.30 -0.78 -1.53
N ASN A 266 10.74 -2.01 -1.77
CA ASN A 266 11.29 -2.85 -0.72
C ASN A 266 12.67 -2.32 -0.38
N VAL A 267 12.89 -1.93 0.86
CA VAL A 267 14.21 -1.57 1.39
C VAL A 267 15.17 -2.72 1.04
N GLY A 268 15.93 -2.52 -0.05
CA GLY A 268 17.02 -3.40 -0.46
C GLY A 268 16.68 -4.83 -0.88
N GLY A 269 15.45 -5.14 -1.32
CA GLY A 269 15.03 -6.51 -1.66
C GLY A 269 14.85 -7.37 -0.40
N LEU A 270 13.75 -8.11 -0.34
CA LEU A 270 13.59 -9.15 0.68
C LEU A 270 14.73 -10.17 0.49
N PRO A 271 15.33 -10.68 1.58
CA PRO A 271 16.27 -11.78 1.49
C PRO A 271 15.59 -12.93 0.74
N GLU A 272 16.01 -13.22 -0.48
CA GLU A 272 15.46 -14.32 -1.30
C GLU A 272 15.53 -15.67 -0.58
N LYS A 273 16.42 -15.75 0.43
CA LYS A 273 16.64 -16.93 1.28
C LYS A 273 15.62 -17.09 2.40
N MET A 274 14.90 -16.02 2.79
CA MET A 274 13.89 -16.09 3.82
C MET A 274 12.54 -16.40 3.16
N ASN A 275 12.09 -17.63 3.26
CA ASN A 275 10.82 -18.10 2.70
C ASN A 275 9.63 -17.61 3.54
N LEU A 276 9.57 -16.27 3.81
CA LEU A 276 8.57 -15.61 4.64
C LEU A 276 7.41 -15.09 3.80
N LYS A 277 6.20 -15.27 4.31
CA LYS A 277 5.00 -14.63 3.73
C LYS A 277 4.94 -13.18 4.15
N LEU A 278 4.45 -12.31 3.27
CA LEU A 278 4.27 -10.89 3.60
C LEU A 278 2.99 -10.65 4.38
N CYS A 279 3.10 -9.78 5.39
CA CYS A 279 1.99 -9.17 6.09
C CYS A 279 2.08 -7.66 5.86
N GLU A 280 1.15 -7.08 5.08
CA GLU A 280 1.17 -5.69 4.62
C GLU A 280 -0.07 -4.91 5.11
N PRO A 281 -0.14 -4.54 6.39
CA PRO A 281 -1.35 -3.97 6.98
C PRO A 281 -1.78 -2.62 6.39
N LEU A 282 -0.83 -1.86 5.80
CA LEU A 282 -1.08 -0.51 5.33
C LEU A 282 -1.29 -0.42 3.81
N ARG A 283 -1.27 -1.55 3.11
CA ARG A 283 -1.31 -1.62 1.64
C ARG A 283 -2.49 -0.88 0.99
N LEU A 284 -3.57 -0.69 1.73
CA LEU A 284 -4.79 -0.03 1.27
C LEU A 284 -4.91 1.43 1.70
N LEU A 285 -3.92 1.99 2.38
CA LEU A 285 -3.94 3.33 2.95
C LEU A 285 -3.04 4.32 2.22
N PHE A 286 -3.52 5.56 2.10
CA PHE A 286 -2.68 6.70 1.76
C PHE A 286 -1.85 7.16 2.97
N LYS A 287 -0.78 7.91 2.73
CA LYS A 287 0.15 8.35 3.80
C LYS A 287 -0.50 9.16 4.92
N ASP A 288 -1.48 9.99 4.60
CA ASP A 288 -2.25 10.77 5.56
C ASP A 288 -3.20 9.87 6.39
N GLU A 289 -3.76 8.82 5.78
CA GLU A 289 -4.56 7.82 6.48
C GLU A 289 -3.72 6.98 7.45
N VAL A 290 -2.49 6.59 7.04
CA VAL A 290 -1.54 5.92 7.93
C VAL A 290 -1.27 6.75 9.19
N ARG A 291 -1.07 8.07 9.03
CA ARG A 291 -0.88 8.97 10.19
C ARG A 291 -2.13 9.07 11.07
N ARG A 292 -3.33 8.96 10.49
CA ARG A 292 -4.59 8.94 11.26
C ARG A 292 -4.71 7.63 12.03
N VAL A 293 -4.45 6.49 11.41
CA VAL A 293 -4.39 5.17 12.10
C VAL A 293 -3.41 5.18 13.26
N GLY A 294 -2.25 5.82 13.09
CA GLY A 294 -1.25 5.92 14.15
C GLY A 294 -1.61 6.86 15.31
N ARG A 295 -2.70 7.62 15.23
CA ARG A 295 -3.22 8.47 16.32
C ARG A 295 -4.28 7.78 17.15
N GLU A 296 -5.03 6.84 16.55
CA GLU A 296 -6.04 5.97 17.18
C GLU A 296 -5.40 4.73 17.86
#